data_277256ee5da2e5714cf8e54812570a42
#
_entry.id   277256ee5da2e5714cf8e54812570a42
#
_cell.length_a   1.000
_cell.length_b   1.000
_cell.length_c   1.000
_cell.angle_alpha   90.00
_cell.angle_beta   90.00
_cell.angle_gamma   90.00
#
_symmetry.space_group_name_H-M   'P 1'
#
loop_
_entity.id
_entity.type
_entity.pdbx_description
1 polymer ?
#
loop_
_entity_poly.entity_id
_entity_poly.type
_entity_poly.pdbx_seq_one_letter_code
_entity_poly.pdbx_strand_id
1 'polypeptide(L)'
;MNKRTKIIGTLGPATESETTIHAMIVAGMDLARLNFSHGTHEEHRTHIDNLKKVREELDLPIGIILDTKGPCVRTGLLQNEGPVKLYAGKQLVLTEEDVPGTAARIHQTFPGLHEYVQTGSTILLDDGLIELAVDKVDGTDILCTVQNPGTLGQRKQLNIPDITIPLPIITEQDERDLRFGIEMGVDYIAASFVRSAEDVRAIRTFLDENGGTNIDIMSKIENAQAVENIDEIIEASDAIMVARGDLGVEVDPASVPHLQKKIVKACNRAFCPVVIATHMLDSMIHHPHPTRAEVADVANAIYDGADAVMLSGETAIGTYPQLAVQTMARIAEASEPYLLAEHPVPSRSEKHARVSPMIAYAAAATAESLEARGIVTPTLTGRTPRLVSAFRPKVPIFAVTSTEEVARKLSLCWGVRAICGKNQGNPAQVLSSSQQAVLDAYLMNPGDIAVFTLGDRRTSPEASNLAVGSSQRIVHATIVLEVVQVKGTPSAGAHCDTNEEPSSCQESGVTC
;
A
#
# COMPACT_ATOMS: atom_id res chain seq x y z
N MET A 1 -1.71 19.30 3.98
CA MET A 1 -1.02 18.87 2.76
C MET A 1 -2.04 18.60 1.67
N ASN A 2 -1.73 19.00 0.43
CA ASN A 2 -2.65 18.85 -0.71
C ASN A 2 -2.29 17.70 -1.65
N LYS A 3 -1.33 16.85 -1.24
CA LYS A 3 -0.94 15.69 -2.04
C LYS A 3 -2.10 14.69 -2.22
N ARG A 4 -2.15 14.05 -3.38
CA ARG A 4 -3.12 13.01 -3.73
C ARG A 4 -2.52 11.62 -3.69
N THR A 5 -1.24 11.49 -4.09
CA THR A 5 -0.46 10.25 -3.95
C THR A 5 -0.31 9.89 -2.49
N LYS A 6 -0.59 8.66 -2.15
CA LYS A 6 -0.53 8.16 -0.77
C LYS A 6 0.89 7.79 -0.37
N ILE A 7 1.19 7.91 0.92
CA ILE A 7 2.50 7.56 1.47
C ILE A 7 2.33 6.47 2.51
N ILE A 8 3.04 5.37 2.29
CA ILE A 8 3.14 4.27 3.24
C ILE A 8 4.48 4.41 3.97
N GLY A 9 4.44 4.48 5.30
CA GLY A 9 5.64 4.46 6.15
C GLY A 9 5.78 3.11 6.83
N THR A 10 6.97 2.51 6.81
CA THR A 10 7.23 1.29 7.58
C THR A 10 7.58 1.66 9.02
N LEU A 11 6.87 1.07 9.98
CA LEU A 11 7.18 1.20 11.41
C LEU A 11 8.25 0.19 11.80
N GLY A 12 9.12 0.61 12.69
CA GLY A 12 10.23 -0.19 13.21
C GLY A 12 10.94 0.52 14.36
N PRO A 13 12.16 0.10 14.74
CA PRO A 13 12.86 0.62 15.92
C PRO A 13 13.01 2.16 15.96
N ALA A 14 13.09 2.83 14.80
CA ALA A 14 13.21 4.29 14.75
C ALA A 14 11.86 5.01 14.96
N THR A 15 10.74 4.29 14.90
CA THR A 15 9.38 4.87 14.87
C THR A 15 8.43 4.21 15.86
N GLU A 16 8.95 3.73 16.98
CA GLU A 16 8.16 3.07 18.02
C GLU A 16 7.30 4.06 18.83
N SER A 17 7.78 5.28 19.07
CA SER A 17 7.08 6.24 19.93
C SER A 17 5.87 6.87 19.30
N GLU A 18 4.79 7.10 20.08
CA GLU A 18 3.59 7.84 19.67
C GLU A 18 3.95 9.21 19.07
N THR A 19 4.93 9.92 19.67
CA THR A 19 5.38 11.23 19.18
C THR A 19 5.94 11.14 17.76
N THR A 20 6.75 10.11 17.46
CA THR A 20 7.32 9.94 16.11
C THR A 20 6.24 9.55 15.12
N ILE A 21 5.34 8.63 15.48
CA ILE A 21 4.21 8.22 14.64
C ILE A 21 3.32 9.45 14.34
N HIS A 22 2.98 10.25 15.35
CA HIS A 22 2.22 11.49 15.20
C HIS A 22 2.92 12.44 14.20
N ALA A 23 4.23 12.66 14.38
CA ALA A 23 5.00 13.54 13.51
C ALA A 23 5.02 13.03 12.05
N MET A 24 5.09 11.71 11.82
CA MET A 24 5.02 11.12 10.48
C MET A 24 3.64 11.28 9.84
N ILE A 25 2.56 11.09 10.59
CA ILE A 25 1.19 11.29 10.09
C ILE A 25 0.99 12.75 9.69
N VAL A 26 1.38 13.69 10.56
CA VAL A 26 1.31 15.13 10.26
C VAL A 26 2.20 15.51 9.06
N ALA A 27 3.35 14.82 8.89
CA ALA A 27 4.24 14.98 7.72
C ALA A 27 3.65 14.39 6.43
N GLY A 28 2.55 13.63 6.48
CA GLY A 28 1.80 13.15 5.33
C GLY A 28 1.77 11.64 5.13
N MET A 29 2.08 10.83 6.13
CA MET A 29 1.87 9.39 6.09
C MET A 29 0.37 9.06 6.11
N ASP A 30 -0.09 8.23 5.16
CA ASP A 30 -1.49 7.80 5.02
C ASP A 30 -1.70 6.37 5.55
N LEU A 31 -0.69 5.49 5.45
CA LEU A 31 -0.75 4.12 5.95
C LEU A 31 0.56 3.75 6.64
N ALA A 32 0.47 2.85 7.61
CA ALA A 32 1.62 2.25 8.27
C ALA A 32 1.79 0.78 7.84
N ARG A 33 3.01 0.40 7.49
CA ARG A 33 3.40 -0.97 7.18
C ARG A 33 4.20 -1.55 8.34
N LEU A 34 3.92 -2.81 8.69
CA LEU A 34 4.71 -3.63 9.62
C LEU A 34 5.31 -4.81 8.84
N ASN A 35 6.64 -4.93 8.86
CA ASN A 35 7.36 -5.99 8.15
C ASN A 35 7.59 -7.19 9.04
N PHE A 36 6.82 -8.26 8.87
CA PHE A 36 6.90 -9.50 9.66
C PHE A 36 8.09 -10.41 9.30
N SER A 37 8.94 -9.99 8.36
CA SER A 37 10.26 -10.62 8.19
C SER A 37 11.21 -10.32 9.34
N HIS A 38 10.91 -9.30 10.15
CA HIS A 38 11.70 -8.82 11.28
C HIS A 38 10.81 -8.56 12.49
N GLY A 39 11.43 -8.56 13.68
CA GLY A 39 10.72 -8.29 14.92
C GLY A 39 9.90 -9.46 15.44
N THR A 40 9.24 -9.23 16.56
CA THR A 40 8.36 -10.18 17.25
C THR A 40 6.92 -9.68 17.24
N HIS A 41 5.96 -10.56 17.51
CA HIS A 41 4.55 -10.17 17.65
C HIS A 41 4.34 -9.13 18.77
N GLU A 42 5.14 -9.14 19.81
CA GLU A 42 5.05 -8.18 20.92
C GLU A 42 5.49 -6.78 20.48
N GLU A 43 6.59 -6.67 19.74
CA GLU A 43 7.05 -5.41 19.14
C GLU A 43 6.02 -4.87 18.14
N HIS A 44 5.50 -5.73 17.28
CA HIS A 44 4.46 -5.33 16.32
C HIS A 44 3.17 -4.90 17.02
N ARG A 45 2.78 -5.55 18.11
CA ARG A 45 1.62 -5.13 18.93
C ARG A 45 1.81 -3.72 19.46
N THR A 46 3.00 -3.44 20.01
CA THR A 46 3.34 -2.10 20.53
C THR A 46 3.20 -1.03 19.44
N HIS A 47 3.75 -1.29 18.24
CA HIS A 47 3.63 -0.35 17.11
C HIS A 47 2.17 -0.14 16.70
N ILE A 48 1.37 -1.22 16.62
CA ILE A 48 -0.04 -1.13 16.22
C ILE A 48 -0.85 -0.37 17.27
N ASP A 49 -0.65 -0.63 18.55
CA ASP A 49 -1.39 0.02 19.62
C ASP A 49 -1.05 1.52 19.70
N ASN A 50 0.22 1.89 19.58
CA ASN A 50 0.65 3.29 19.50
C ASN A 50 0.05 3.99 18.28
N LEU A 51 0.05 3.35 17.11
CA LEU A 51 -0.56 3.90 15.90
C LEU A 51 -2.07 4.10 16.06
N LYS A 52 -2.79 3.12 16.63
CA LYS A 52 -4.23 3.20 16.88
C LYS A 52 -4.57 4.39 17.78
N LYS A 53 -3.81 4.57 18.85
CA LYS A 53 -3.97 5.70 19.77
C LYS A 53 -3.76 7.04 19.06
N VAL A 54 -2.67 7.18 18.30
CA VAL A 54 -2.36 8.43 17.59
C VAL A 54 -3.40 8.74 16.51
N ARG A 55 -3.87 7.75 15.73
CA ARG A 55 -4.91 8.01 14.72
C ARG A 55 -6.26 8.42 15.31
N GLU A 56 -6.60 7.88 16.50
CA GLU A 56 -7.80 8.29 17.24
C GLU A 56 -7.67 9.73 17.74
N GLU A 57 -6.51 10.13 18.30
CA GLU A 57 -6.24 11.50 18.73
C GLU A 57 -6.31 12.51 17.57
N LEU A 58 -5.88 12.10 16.37
CA LEU A 58 -5.89 12.95 15.17
C LEU A 58 -7.23 12.91 14.39
N ASP A 59 -8.13 12.00 14.73
CA ASP A 59 -9.34 11.71 13.96
C ASP A 59 -9.05 11.46 12.46
N LEU A 60 -8.02 10.65 12.18
CA LEU A 60 -7.57 10.33 10.81
C LEU A 60 -7.65 8.83 10.53
N PRO A 61 -8.14 8.41 9.34
CA PRO A 61 -8.27 7.00 8.97
C PRO A 61 -6.95 6.42 8.46
N ILE A 62 -5.96 6.29 9.33
CA ILE A 62 -4.66 5.71 8.98
C ILE A 62 -4.79 4.19 8.89
N GLY A 63 -4.51 3.61 7.72
CA GLY A 63 -4.57 2.17 7.47
C GLY A 63 -3.34 1.43 7.99
N ILE A 64 -3.51 0.14 8.31
CA ILE A 64 -2.46 -0.76 8.80
C ILE A 64 -2.24 -1.87 7.78
N ILE A 65 -0.99 -2.07 7.37
CA ILE A 65 -0.56 -3.13 6.45
C ILE A 65 0.34 -4.09 7.22
N LEU A 66 -0.04 -5.37 7.27
CA LEU A 66 0.83 -6.47 7.67
C LEU A 66 1.50 -7.02 6.43
N ASP A 67 2.82 -6.94 6.35
CA ASP A 67 3.61 -7.46 5.24
C ASP A 67 4.22 -8.81 5.66
N THR A 68 3.75 -9.91 5.03
CA THR A 68 4.15 -11.27 5.37
C THR A 68 5.59 -11.54 4.96
N LYS A 69 6.22 -12.49 5.67
CA LYS A 69 7.54 -12.96 5.30
C LYS A 69 7.52 -13.74 3.98
N GLY A 70 6.46 -14.53 3.77
CA GLY A 70 6.29 -15.38 2.61
C GLY A 70 7.29 -16.53 2.50
N PRO A 71 7.09 -17.39 1.50
CA PRO A 71 7.96 -18.54 1.26
C PRO A 71 9.28 -18.12 0.61
N CYS A 72 10.38 -18.29 1.32
CA CYS A 72 11.70 -18.03 0.77
C CYS A 72 12.72 -19.09 1.21
N VAL A 73 13.62 -19.45 0.31
CA VAL A 73 14.79 -20.27 0.65
C VAL A 73 15.84 -19.36 1.29
N ARG A 74 16.49 -19.85 2.35
CA ARG A 74 17.52 -19.11 3.07
C ARG A 74 18.75 -19.94 3.31
N THR A 75 19.86 -19.29 3.58
CA THR A 75 21.04 -19.92 4.15
C THR A 75 20.81 -20.21 5.63
N GLY A 76 21.50 -21.23 6.16
CA GLY A 76 21.47 -21.58 7.59
C GLY A 76 22.28 -20.64 8.46
N LEU A 77 22.53 -21.09 9.69
CA LEU A 77 23.43 -20.39 10.62
C LEU A 77 24.88 -20.56 10.20
N LEU A 78 25.66 -19.51 10.36
CA LEU A 78 27.09 -19.51 10.07
C LEU A 78 27.89 -19.77 11.36
N GLN A 79 29.06 -20.35 11.19
CA GLN A 79 29.99 -20.65 12.27
C GLN A 79 30.39 -19.37 13.01
N ASN A 80 30.51 -19.44 14.34
CA ASN A 80 30.91 -18.33 15.21
C ASN A 80 29.98 -17.11 15.20
N GLU A 81 28.71 -17.28 14.80
CA GLU A 81 27.68 -16.21 14.74
C GLU A 81 28.07 -14.97 13.92
N GLY A 82 29.24 -14.97 13.30
CA GLY A 82 29.76 -13.87 12.50
C GLY A 82 29.56 -14.04 10.99
N PRO A 83 29.68 -12.96 10.22
CA PRO A 83 29.59 -13.03 8.77
C PRO A 83 30.80 -13.78 8.19
N VAL A 84 30.58 -14.47 7.04
CA VAL A 84 31.60 -15.21 6.33
C VAL A 84 31.99 -14.48 5.04
N LYS A 85 33.30 -14.30 4.81
CA LYS A 85 33.79 -13.72 3.56
C LYS A 85 33.88 -14.77 2.46
N LEU A 86 33.20 -14.53 1.35
CA LEU A 86 33.27 -15.32 0.13
C LEU A 86 34.16 -14.61 -0.88
N TYR A 87 34.99 -15.36 -1.61
CA TYR A 87 35.95 -14.81 -2.56
C TYR A 87 35.67 -15.35 -3.96
N ALA A 88 35.71 -14.50 -4.96
CA ALA A 88 35.52 -14.89 -6.35
C ALA A 88 36.48 -16.03 -6.78
N GLY A 89 35.94 -16.97 -7.56
CA GLY A 89 36.67 -18.16 -8.02
C GLY A 89 36.87 -19.27 -6.99
N LYS A 90 36.37 -19.10 -5.76
CA LYS A 90 36.37 -20.15 -4.73
C LYS A 90 35.12 -21.01 -4.81
N GLN A 91 35.30 -22.30 -4.48
CA GLN A 91 34.17 -23.22 -4.40
C GLN A 91 33.39 -23.05 -3.10
N LEU A 92 32.08 -23.16 -3.18
CA LEU A 92 31.12 -23.18 -2.09
C LEU A 92 30.15 -24.31 -2.34
N VAL A 93 29.89 -25.13 -1.31
CA VAL A 93 28.87 -26.17 -1.35
C VAL A 93 27.63 -25.67 -0.61
N LEU A 94 26.47 -25.64 -1.27
CA LEU A 94 25.17 -25.52 -0.64
C LEU A 94 24.66 -26.92 -0.32
N THR A 95 24.24 -27.15 0.92
CA THR A 95 23.88 -28.49 1.41
C THR A 95 22.55 -28.47 2.17
N GLU A 96 21.84 -29.60 2.16
CA GLU A 96 20.66 -29.82 2.98
C GLU A 96 21.00 -30.21 4.43
N GLU A 97 22.23 -30.63 4.71
CA GLU A 97 22.66 -30.89 6.08
C GLU A 97 22.62 -29.63 6.91
N ASP A 98 21.97 -29.67 8.06
CA ASP A 98 21.97 -28.56 9.03
C ASP A 98 23.33 -28.48 9.75
N VAL A 99 24.26 -27.81 9.10
CA VAL A 99 25.64 -27.61 9.59
C VAL A 99 25.92 -26.13 9.77
N PRO A 100 26.75 -25.75 10.75
CA PRO A 100 27.25 -24.38 10.86
C PRO A 100 28.04 -23.97 9.62
N GLY A 101 27.54 -23.00 8.88
CA GLY A 101 28.08 -22.61 7.59
C GLY A 101 29.48 -21.99 7.67
N THR A 102 30.28 -22.27 6.67
CA THR A 102 31.64 -21.75 6.47
C THR A 102 31.80 -21.18 5.07
N ALA A 103 32.96 -20.62 4.71
CA ALA A 103 33.24 -20.17 3.35
C ALA A 103 33.26 -21.31 2.31
N ALA A 104 33.31 -22.57 2.74
CA ALA A 104 33.34 -23.73 1.86
C ALA A 104 32.04 -24.54 1.80
N ARG A 105 31.19 -24.48 2.83
CA ARG A 105 29.95 -25.24 2.91
C ARG A 105 28.90 -24.47 3.72
N ILE A 106 27.71 -24.32 3.22
CA ILE A 106 26.63 -23.56 3.86
C ILE A 106 25.33 -24.38 3.72
N HIS A 107 24.62 -24.51 4.85
CA HIS A 107 23.27 -25.07 4.87
C HIS A 107 22.29 -24.20 4.09
N GLN A 108 21.35 -24.79 3.35
CA GLN A 108 20.20 -24.14 2.75
C GLN A 108 18.90 -24.81 3.23
N THR A 109 17.83 -24.00 3.40
CA THR A 109 16.64 -24.39 4.16
C THR A 109 15.57 -25.13 3.36
N PHE A 110 15.73 -25.35 2.07
CA PHE A 110 14.73 -26.03 1.24
C PHE A 110 15.20 -27.45 0.85
N PRO A 111 14.67 -28.51 1.48
CA PRO A 111 14.96 -29.89 1.08
C PRO A 111 14.55 -30.12 -0.37
N GLY A 112 15.43 -30.72 -1.16
CA GLY A 112 15.19 -30.97 -2.58
C GLY A 112 15.63 -29.86 -3.53
N LEU A 113 16.30 -28.81 -3.04
CA LEU A 113 16.81 -27.72 -3.92
C LEU A 113 17.65 -28.24 -5.09
N HIS A 114 18.41 -29.30 -4.84
CA HIS A 114 19.25 -29.97 -5.83
C HIS A 114 18.47 -30.54 -7.04
N GLU A 115 17.15 -30.79 -6.90
CA GLU A 115 16.30 -31.27 -8.00
C GLU A 115 15.92 -30.15 -8.99
N TYR A 116 16.02 -28.89 -8.55
CA TYR A 116 15.61 -27.71 -9.32
C TYR A 116 16.77 -27.00 -10.01
N VAL A 117 18.01 -27.28 -9.64
CA VAL A 117 19.19 -26.65 -10.22
C VAL A 117 19.99 -27.62 -11.07
N GLN A 118 20.70 -27.08 -12.06
CA GLN A 118 21.57 -27.83 -12.94
C GLN A 118 22.89 -27.09 -13.15
N THR A 119 23.87 -27.79 -13.72
CA THR A 119 25.14 -27.13 -14.14
C THR A 119 24.85 -25.90 -15.00
N GLY A 120 25.42 -24.77 -14.62
CA GLY A 120 25.22 -23.48 -15.28
C GLY A 120 24.05 -22.65 -14.69
N SER A 121 23.23 -23.19 -13.74
CA SER A 121 22.27 -22.36 -13.03
C SER A 121 22.98 -21.28 -12.20
N THR A 122 22.37 -20.10 -12.11
CA THR A 122 22.82 -19.02 -11.22
C THR A 122 22.04 -19.09 -9.90
N ILE A 123 22.75 -18.96 -8.78
CA ILE A 123 22.16 -18.81 -7.45
C ILE A 123 22.64 -17.48 -6.87
N LEU A 124 21.69 -16.68 -6.39
CA LEU A 124 21.95 -15.37 -5.78
C LEU A 124 21.75 -15.44 -4.27
N LEU A 125 22.70 -14.90 -3.50
CA LEU A 125 22.62 -14.81 -2.05
C LEU A 125 22.59 -13.35 -1.62
N ASP A 126 21.92 -13.09 -0.47
CA ASP A 126 21.86 -11.77 0.17
C ASP A 126 21.40 -10.67 -0.80
N ASP A 127 20.15 -10.79 -1.28
CA ASP A 127 19.50 -9.84 -2.21
C ASP A 127 20.31 -9.60 -3.50
N GLY A 128 20.98 -10.66 -3.99
CA GLY A 128 21.78 -10.60 -5.22
C GLY A 128 23.19 -10.03 -5.06
N LEU A 129 23.60 -9.70 -3.83
CA LEU A 129 24.95 -9.16 -3.59
C LEU A 129 26.07 -10.18 -3.86
N ILE A 130 25.76 -11.48 -3.76
CA ILE A 130 26.71 -12.56 -4.02
C ILE A 130 26.09 -13.51 -5.05
N GLU A 131 26.82 -13.70 -6.15
CA GLU A 131 26.43 -14.59 -7.23
C GLU A 131 27.26 -15.87 -7.21
N LEU A 132 26.58 -17.01 -7.36
CA LEU A 132 27.15 -18.35 -7.47
C LEU A 132 26.76 -18.96 -8.82
N ALA A 133 27.71 -19.58 -9.50
CA ALA A 133 27.43 -20.47 -10.64
C ALA A 133 27.45 -21.92 -10.16
N VAL A 134 26.42 -22.69 -10.50
CA VAL A 134 26.38 -24.13 -10.19
C VAL A 134 27.32 -24.88 -11.13
N ASP A 135 28.32 -25.54 -10.56
CA ASP A 135 29.29 -26.37 -11.31
C ASP A 135 28.76 -27.77 -11.54
N LYS A 136 28.21 -28.39 -10.49
CA LYS A 136 27.54 -29.71 -10.54
C LYS A 136 26.65 -29.94 -9.31
N VAL A 137 25.73 -30.87 -9.44
CA VAL A 137 24.98 -31.46 -8.33
C VAL A 137 25.56 -32.83 -8.01
N ASP A 138 25.82 -33.11 -6.73
CA ASP A 138 26.40 -34.36 -6.24
C ASP A 138 25.60 -34.91 -5.06
N GLY A 139 24.63 -35.79 -5.34
CA GLY A 139 23.61 -36.16 -4.35
C GLY A 139 22.74 -34.97 -3.99
N THR A 140 22.68 -34.61 -2.71
CA THR A 140 21.94 -33.44 -2.20
C THR A 140 22.79 -32.19 -2.10
N ASP A 141 24.10 -32.28 -2.44
CA ASP A 141 25.03 -31.15 -2.42
C ASP A 141 25.05 -30.44 -3.76
N ILE A 142 25.00 -29.11 -3.73
CA ILE A 142 25.13 -28.24 -4.90
C ILE A 142 26.50 -27.57 -4.83
N LEU A 143 27.39 -27.99 -5.72
CA LEU A 143 28.73 -27.42 -5.81
C LEU A 143 28.69 -26.19 -6.70
N CYS A 144 29.13 -25.07 -6.16
CA CYS A 144 29.08 -23.77 -6.83
C CYS A 144 30.47 -23.11 -6.85
N THR A 145 30.70 -22.28 -7.85
CA THR A 145 31.82 -21.31 -7.89
C THR A 145 31.28 -19.91 -7.59
N VAL A 146 31.86 -19.21 -6.61
CA VAL A 146 31.56 -17.82 -6.28
C VAL A 146 32.01 -16.91 -7.43
N GLN A 147 31.10 -16.13 -8.02
CA GLN A 147 31.39 -15.27 -9.17
C GLN A 147 31.93 -13.90 -8.76
N ASN A 148 31.40 -13.31 -7.69
CA ASN A 148 31.86 -12.03 -7.15
C ASN A 148 32.11 -12.11 -5.63
N PRO A 149 33.06 -11.34 -5.07
CA PRO A 149 33.34 -11.39 -3.65
C PRO A 149 32.25 -10.70 -2.84
N GLY A 150 31.98 -11.23 -1.64
CA GLY A 150 30.99 -10.65 -0.73
C GLY A 150 31.19 -11.09 0.72
N THR A 151 30.43 -10.49 1.61
CA THR A 151 30.38 -10.87 3.03
C THR A 151 28.96 -11.37 3.31
N LEU A 152 28.79 -12.67 3.51
CA LEU A 152 27.50 -13.31 3.76
C LEU A 152 27.18 -13.27 5.26
N GLY A 153 26.00 -12.73 5.58
CA GLY A 153 25.44 -12.74 6.94
C GLY A 153 24.64 -14.00 7.27
N GLN A 154 24.06 -14.04 8.47
CA GLN A 154 23.22 -15.14 8.96
C GLN A 154 21.88 -15.19 8.21
N ARG A 155 21.39 -16.39 7.87
CA ARG A 155 20.03 -16.66 7.37
C ARG A 155 19.61 -15.77 6.18
N LYS A 156 20.54 -15.52 5.27
CA LYS A 156 20.30 -14.67 4.10
C LYS A 156 19.46 -15.38 3.05
N GLN A 157 18.67 -14.62 2.32
CA GLN A 157 17.83 -15.13 1.23
C GLN A 157 18.68 -15.73 0.12
N LEU A 158 18.15 -16.79 -0.47
CA LEU A 158 18.70 -17.49 -1.63
C LEU A 158 17.66 -17.45 -2.73
N ASN A 159 18.01 -16.85 -3.86
CA ASN A 159 17.19 -16.75 -5.06
C ASN A 159 17.82 -17.55 -6.20
N ILE A 160 16.99 -18.10 -7.05
CA ILE A 160 17.43 -18.80 -8.26
C ILE A 160 16.62 -18.21 -9.41
N PRO A 161 17.14 -17.20 -10.11
CA PRO A 161 16.46 -16.59 -11.24
C PRO A 161 15.99 -17.65 -12.25
N ASP A 162 14.84 -17.42 -12.88
CA ASP A 162 14.22 -18.29 -13.88
C ASP A 162 13.77 -19.68 -13.40
N ILE A 163 13.89 -19.98 -12.10
CA ILE A 163 13.46 -21.27 -11.53
C ILE A 163 12.36 -21.08 -10.50
N THR A 164 11.21 -21.68 -10.76
CA THR A 164 10.09 -21.70 -9.81
C THR A 164 10.21 -22.86 -8.82
N ILE A 165 10.38 -22.54 -7.53
CA ILE A 165 10.38 -23.53 -6.46
C ILE A 165 8.93 -23.64 -5.93
N PRO A 166 8.33 -24.85 -5.84
CA PRO A 166 6.94 -25.04 -5.43
C PRO A 166 6.77 -24.96 -3.91
N LEU A 167 7.11 -23.80 -3.33
CA LEU A 167 6.87 -23.54 -1.91
C LEU A 167 5.39 -23.22 -1.67
N PRO A 168 4.81 -23.64 -0.53
CA PRO A 168 3.46 -23.23 -0.15
C PRO A 168 3.44 -21.72 0.08
N ILE A 169 2.42 -21.02 -0.46
CA ILE A 169 2.35 -19.54 -0.34
C ILE A 169 2.17 -19.08 1.11
N ILE A 170 1.55 -19.88 1.95
CA ILE A 170 1.41 -19.64 3.39
C ILE A 170 2.30 -20.65 4.12
N THR A 171 3.34 -20.16 4.77
CA THR A 171 4.19 -20.97 5.64
C THR A 171 3.58 -21.08 7.04
N GLU A 172 4.08 -21.99 7.89
CA GLU A 172 3.64 -22.06 9.30
C GLU A 172 3.86 -20.75 10.05
N GLN A 173 4.89 -19.98 9.69
CA GLN A 173 5.12 -18.66 10.27
C GLN A 173 4.05 -17.66 9.76
N ASP A 174 3.78 -17.65 8.46
CA ASP A 174 2.76 -16.79 7.90
C ASP A 174 1.37 -17.07 8.48
N GLU A 175 1.03 -18.35 8.76
CA GLU A 175 -0.22 -18.66 9.47
C GLU A 175 -0.32 -17.99 10.83
N ARG A 176 0.77 -18.02 11.63
CA ARG A 176 0.81 -17.36 12.93
C ARG A 176 0.69 -15.84 12.78
N ASP A 177 1.38 -15.28 11.80
CA ASP A 177 1.40 -13.84 11.53
C ASP A 177 0.04 -13.35 11.03
N LEU A 178 -0.61 -14.10 10.13
CA LEU A 178 -1.96 -13.80 9.64
C LEU A 178 -3.02 -13.84 10.75
N ARG A 179 -2.97 -14.87 11.64
CA ARG A 179 -3.86 -14.93 12.81
C ARG A 179 -3.64 -13.75 13.75
N PHE A 180 -2.40 -13.36 13.97
CA PHE A 180 -2.06 -12.17 14.74
C PHE A 180 -2.59 -10.90 14.06
N GLY A 181 -2.45 -10.75 12.75
CA GLY A 181 -2.99 -9.63 11.98
C GLY A 181 -4.51 -9.51 12.10
N ILE A 182 -5.23 -10.66 12.04
CA ILE A 182 -6.68 -10.72 12.24
C ILE A 182 -7.04 -10.25 13.66
N GLU A 183 -6.36 -10.76 14.68
CA GLU A 183 -6.54 -10.33 16.09
C GLU A 183 -6.32 -8.83 16.25
N MET A 184 -5.27 -8.31 15.65
CA MET A 184 -4.92 -6.90 15.74
C MET A 184 -5.77 -5.99 14.83
N GLY A 185 -6.64 -6.53 13.98
CA GLY A 185 -7.53 -5.78 13.11
C GLY A 185 -6.77 -4.92 12.10
N VAL A 186 -5.81 -5.52 11.39
CA VAL A 186 -5.11 -4.86 10.27
C VAL A 186 -6.06 -4.68 9.08
N ASP A 187 -5.79 -3.70 8.23
CA ASP A 187 -6.65 -3.37 7.10
C ASP A 187 -6.22 -4.10 5.81
N TYR A 188 -4.92 -4.39 5.68
CA TYR A 188 -4.31 -5.04 4.52
C TYR A 188 -3.32 -6.13 4.94
N ILE A 189 -3.29 -7.21 4.15
CA ILE A 189 -2.17 -8.16 4.11
C ILE A 189 -1.40 -7.90 2.83
N ALA A 190 -0.14 -7.46 2.94
CA ALA A 190 0.79 -7.45 1.83
C ALA A 190 1.42 -8.84 1.71
N ALA A 191 0.96 -9.60 0.71
CA ALA A 191 1.33 -10.99 0.50
C ALA A 191 2.62 -11.10 -0.30
N SER A 192 3.69 -11.60 0.32
CA SER A 192 5.00 -11.76 -0.32
C SER A 192 5.04 -12.96 -1.24
N PHE A 193 5.80 -12.84 -2.32
CA PHE A 193 6.11 -13.89 -3.30
C PHE A 193 4.89 -14.53 -3.98
N VAL A 194 3.81 -13.77 -4.20
CA VAL A 194 2.67 -14.19 -5.01
C VAL A 194 3.15 -14.51 -6.43
N ARG A 195 2.69 -15.64 -7.00
CA ARG A 195 3.06 -16.14 -8.34
C ARG A 195 1.86 -16.23 -9.28
N SER A 196 0.66 -16.43 -8.72
CA SER A 196 -0.58 -16.68 -9.46
C SER A 196 -1.83 -16.23 -8.70
N ALA A 197 -2.97 -16.24 -9.37
CA ALA A 197 -4.27 -15.99 -8.74
C ALA A 197 -4.63 -17.08 -7.69
N GLU A 198 -4.13 -18.31 -7.84
CA GLU A 198 -4.31 -19.39 -6.88
C GLU A 198 -3.67 -19.06 -5.54
N ASP A 199 -2.46 -18.49 -5.55
CA ASP A 199 -1.78 -18.04 -4.33
C ASP A 199 -2.66 -17.00 -3.58
N VAL A 200 -3.22 -16.03 -4.31
CA VAL A 200 -4.11 -15.01 -3.72
C VAL A 200 -5.38 -15.62 -3.15
N ARG A 201 -6.00 -16.56 -3.87
CA ARG A 201 -7.20 -17.27 -3.41
C ARG A 201 -6.93 -18.12 -2.18
N ALA A 202 -5.75 -18.76 -2.09
CA ALA A 202 -5.35 -19.52 -0.92
C ALA A 202 -5.26 -18.63 0.33
N ILE A 203 -4.66 -17.43 0.20
CA ILE A 203 -4.60 -16.44 1.28
C ILE A 203 -6.01 -15.94 1.63
N ARG A 204 -6.86 -15.66 0.64
CA ARG A 204 -8.25 -15.25 0.87
C ARG A 204 -9.02 -16.32 1.65
N THR A 205 -8.90 -17.60 1.25
CA THR A 205 -9.55 -18.72 1.92
C THR A 205 -9.09 -18.81 3.39
N PHE A 206 -7.79 -18.71 3.63
CA PHE A 206 -7.26 -18.73 5.00
C PHE A 206 -7.82 -17.58 5.85
N LEU A 207 -7.87 -16.37 5.32
CA LEU A 207 -8.42 -15.21 6.02
C LEU A 207 -9.91 -15.41 6.32
N ASP A 208 -10.70 -15.88 5.35
CA ASP A 208 -12.14 -16.08 5.50
C ASP A 208 -12.46 -17.14 6.57
N GLU A 209 -11.70 -18.25 6.59
CA GLU A 209 -11.85 -19.33 7.59
C GLU A 209 -11.44 -18.91 9.00
N ASN A 210 -10.61 -17.87 9.14
CA ASN A 210 -10.09 -17.40 10.44
C ASN A 210 -10.67 -16.07 10.90
N GLY A 211 -11.74 -15.55 10.25
CA GLY A 211 -12.44 -14.33 10.66
C GLY A 211 -11.86 -13.03 10.07
N GLY A 212 -10.96 -13.12 9.10
CA GLY A 212 -10.34 -11.98 8.39
C GLY A 212 -11.05 -11.62 7.07
N THR A 213 -12.35 -11.89 6.93
CA THR A 213 -13.13 -11.62 5.70
C THR A 213 -13.07 -10.18 5.23
N ASN A 214 -12.88 -9.26 6.17
CA ASN A 214 -12.81 -7.82 5.90
C ASN A 214 -11.39 -7.31 5.62
N ILE A 215 -10.36 -8.14 5.63
CA ILE A 215 -8.98 -7.71 5.35
C ILE A 215 -8.74 -7.76 3.85
N ASP A 216 -8.25 -6.67 3.27
CA ASP A 216 -7.91 -6.60 1.85
C ASP A 216 -6.53 -7.24 1.59
N ILE A 217 -6.36 -7.88 0.43
CA ILE A 217 -5.10 -8.51 0.02
C ILE A 217 -4.36 -7.61 -0.98
N MET A 218 -3.13 -7.24 -0.63
CA MET A 218 -2.19 -6.51 -1.49
C MET A 218 -1.13 -7.50 -1.98
N SER A 219 -1.23 -7.96 -3.22
CA SER A 219 -0.25 -8.90 -3.77
C SER A 219 1.05 -8.21 -4.15
N LYS A 220 2.18 -8.74 -3.67
CA LYS A 220 3.52 -8.23 -3.98
C LYS A 220 4.05 -8.92 -5.23
N ILE A 221 4.45 -8.11 -6.22
CA ILE A 221 5.05 -8.57 -7.47
C ILE A 221 6.56 -8.52 -7.31
N GLU A 222 7.15 -9.69 -7.08
CA GLU A 222 8.53 -9.88 -6.64
C GLU A 222 9.31 -10.88 -7.50
N ASN A 223 8.66 -11.53 -8.48
CA ASN A 223 9.28 -12.57 -9.31
C ASN A 223 8.76 -12.54 -10.76
N ALA A 224 9.47 -13.22 -11.65
CA ALA A 224 9.17 -13.27 -13.08
C ALA A 224 7.78 -13.88 -13.36
N GLN A 225 7.41 -14.95 -12.65
CA GLN A 225 6.12 -15.62 -12.82
C GLN A 225 4.94 -14.70 -12.47
N ALA A 226 5.07 -13.87 -11.42
CA ALA A 226 4.05 -12.87 -11.09
C ALA A 226 3.88 -11.82 -12.19
N VAL A 227 4.98 -11.44 -12.87
CA VAL A 227 4.92 -10.52 -14.02
C VAL A 227 4.23 -11.13 -15.22
N GLU A 228 4.41 -12.42 -15.46
CA GLU A 228 3.71 -13.16 -16.54
C GLU A 228 2.21 -13.27 -16.24
N ASN A 229 1.85 -13.59 -14.99
CA ASN A 229 0.49 -13.83 -14.52
C ASN A 229 -0.20 -12.54 -14.00
N ILE A 230 0.34 -11.36 -14.31
CA ILE A 230 -0.08 -10.10 -13.67
C ILE A 230 -1.58 -9.80 -13.79
N ASP A 231 -2.19 -10.08 -14.95
CA ASP A 231 -3.60 -9.76 -15.19
C ASP A 231 -4.52 -10.58 -14.27
N GLU A 232 -4.25 -11.88 -14.08
CA GLU A 232 -5.04 -12.74 -13.19
C GLU A 232 -4.80 -12.44 -11.70
N ILE A 233 -3.56 -12.08 -11.33
CA ILE A 233 -3.23 -11.65 -9.96
C ILE A 233 -3.98 -10.36 -9.62
N ILE A 234 -4.03 -9.39 -10.54
CA ILE A 234 -4.80 -8.15 -10.36
C ILE A 234 -6.29 -8.44 -10.15
N GLU A 235 -6.86 -9.38 -10.92
CA GLU A 235 -8.28 -9.73 -10.78
C GLU A 235 -8.62 -10.38 -9.43
N ALA A 236 -7.66 -11.10 -8.84
CA ALA A 236 -7.82 -11.78 -7.56
C ALA A 236 -7.47 -10.91 -6.33
N SER A 237 -6.81 -9.77 -6.52
CA SER A 237 -6.27 -8.92 -5.48
C SER A 237 -7.10 -7.66 -5.25
N ASP A 238 -7.02 -7.08 -4.04
CA ASP A 238 -7.62 -5.78 -3.70
C ASP A 238 -6.66 -4.61 -3.99
N ALA A 239 -5.35 -4.86 -3.99
CA ALA A 239 -4.28 -3.93 -4.35
C ALA A 239 -3.04 -4.69 -4.84
N ILE A 240 -2.13 -3.99 -5.52
CA ILE A 240 -0.85 -4.52 -5.98
C ILE A 240 0.30 -3.69 -5.39
N MET A 241 1.40 -4.36 -5.03
CA MET A 241 2.67 -3.71 -4.67
C MET A 241 3.78 -4.18 -5.61
N VAL A 242 4.42 -3.26 -6.29
CA VAL A 242 5.65 -3.52 -7.06
C VAL A 242 6.83 -3.40 -6.11
N ALA A 243 7.34 -4.53 -5.62
CA ALA A 243 8.46 -4.60 -4.69
C ALA A 243 9.77 -4.71 -5.49
N ARG A 244 10.31 -3.54 -5.89
CA ARG A 244 11.40 -3.43 -6.87
C ARG A 244 12.72 -4.07 -6.40
N GLY A 245 12.95 -4.11 -5.09
CA GLY A 245 14.14 -4.76 -4.51
C GLY A 245 14.18 -6.23 -4.86
N ASP A 246 13.15 -6.99 -4.43
CA ASP A 246 13.06 -8.42 -4.68
C ASP A 246 12.88 -8.73 -6.17
N LEU A 247 12.03 -7.97 -6.86
CA LEU A 247 11.84 -8.14 -8.31
C LEU A 247 13.15 -7.98 -9.10
N GLY A 248 14.01 -7.02 -8.72
CA GLY A 248 15.29 -6.79 -9.39
C GLY A 248 16.36 -7.85 -9.10
N VAL A 249 16.12 -8.76 -8.15
CA VAL A 249 16.94 -9.96 -7.92
C VAL A 249 16.48 -11.11 -8.82
N GLU A 250 15.19 -11.18 -9.10
CA GLU A 250 14.55 -12.28 -9.86
C GLU A 250 14.52 -12.04 -11.39
N VAL A 251 14.64 -10.77 -11.83
CA VAL A 251 14.67 -10.39 -13.24
C VAL A 251 15.87 -9.48 -13.51
N ASP A 252 16.24 -9.31 -14.80
CA ASP A 252 17.28 -8.32 -15.15
C ASP A 252 16.93 -6.94 -14.57
N PRO A 253 17.75 -6.37 -13.69
CA PRO A 253 17.53 -5.06 -13.07
C PRO A 253 17.25 -3.95 -14.09
N ALA A 254 17.81 -4.03 -15.29
CA ALA A 254 17.57 -3.06 -16.38
C ALA A 254 16.11 -3.11 -16.88
N SER A 255 15.40 -4.21 -16.67
CA SER A 255 14.00 -4.39 -17.08
C SER A 255 13.00 -3.84 -16.04
N VAL A 256 13.40 -3.69 -14.77
CA VAL A 256 12.52 -3.31 -13.66
C VAL A 256 11.74 -2.01 -13.93
N PRO A 257 12.34 -0.91 -14.44
CA PRO A 257 11.58 0.32 -14.73
C PRO A 257 10.50 0.11 -15.80
N HIS A 258 10.75 -0.76 -16.79
CA HIS A 258 9.75 -1.09 -17.81
C HIS A 258 8.61 -1.94 -17.24
N LEU A 259 8.94 -2.93 -16.41
CA LEU A 259 7.97 -3.79 -15.74
C LEU A 259 7.09 -2.99 -14.79
N GLN A 260 7.66 -2.07 -14.01
CA GLN A 260 6.89 -1.12 -13.18
C GLN A 260 5.83 -0.40 -14.01
N LYS A 261 6.21 0.22 -15.14
CA LYS A 261 5.27 0.94 -16.02
C LYS A 261 4.18 0.02 -16.58
N LYS A 262 4.53 -1.21 -16.95
CA LYS A 262 3.56 -2.22 -17.45
C LYS A 262 2.55 -2.57 -16.38
N ILE A 263 3.02 -2.88 -15.15
CA ILE A 263 2.18 -3.26 -14.02
C ILE A 263 1.26 -2.11 -13.59
N VAL A 264 1.80 -0.90 -13.42
CA VAL A 264 1.00 0.28 -13.05
C VAL A 264 -0.12 0.53 -14.07
N LYS A 265 0.18 0.45 -15.37
CA LYS A 265 -0.84 0.59 -16.43
C LYS A 265 -1.89 -0.52 -16.39
N ALA A 266 -1.52 -1.76 -16.07
CA ALA A 266 -2.45 -2.86 -15.93
C ALA A 266 -3.39 -2.63 -14.73
N CYS A 267 -2.85 -2.24 -13.58
CA CYS A 267 -3.61 -1.92 -12.38
C CYS A 267 -4.59 -0.77 -12.61
N ASN A 268 -4.14 0.33 -13.22
CA ASN A 268 -5.00 1.48 -13.51
C ASN A 268 -6.17 1.10 -14.47
N ARG A 269 -5.93 0.22 -15.45
CA ARG A 269 -6.99 -0.30 -16.33
C ARG A 269 -7.99 -1.20 -15.60
N ALA A 270 -7.53 -1.90 -14.57
CA ALA A 270 -8.37 -2.78 -13.76
C ALA A 270 -9.04 -2.06 -12.58
N PHE A 271 -8.75 -0.79 -12.36
CA PHE A 271 -9.19 0.00 -11.19
C PHE A 271 -8.69 -0.58 -9.86
N CYS A 272 -7.52 -1.22 -9.88
CA CYS A 272 -6.84 -1.79 -8.74
C CYS A 272 -5.76 -0.82 -8.25
N PRO A 273 -5.76 -0.40 -6.97
CA PRO A 273 -4.72 0.45 -6.42
C PRO A 273 -3.33 -0.18 -6.54
N VAL A 274 -2.32 0.63 -6.86
CA VAL A 274 -0.95 0.15 -7.02
C VAL A 274 0.05 0.98 -6.22
N VAL A 275 0.94 0.27 -5.52
CA VAL A 275 2.02 0.82 -4.68
C VAL A 275 3.35 0.58 -5.36
N ILE A 276 4.21 1.60 -5.39
CA ILE A 276 5.62 1.43 -5.74
C ILE A 276 6.46 1.43 -4.46
N ALA A 277 7.24 0.37 -4.28
CA ALA A 277 7.94 0.08 -3.05
C ALA A 277 9.45 -0.16 -3.26
N THR A 278 10.20 0.03 -2.20
CA THR A 278 11.65 -0.19 -2.03
C THR A 278 12.55 0.78 -2.79
N HIS A 279 13.67 1.16 -2.17
CA HIS A 279 14.72 2.04 -2.70
C HIS A 279 14.19 3.39 -3.23
N MET A 280 13.18 3.98 -2.54
CA MET A 280 12.59 5.25 -2.99
C MET A 280 13.43 6.46 -2.58
N LEU A 281 13.77 6.55 -1.28
CA LEU A 281 14.63 7.59 -0.70
C LEU A 281 15.71 6.95 0.18
N ASP A 282 16.29 5.85 -0.25
CA ASP A 282 17.17 4.95 0.52
C ASP A 282 18.33 5.70 1.21
N SER A 283 18.92 6.69 0.54
CA SER A 283 19.98 7.51 1.13
C SER A 283 19.53 8.25 2.40
N MET A 284 18.22 8.50 2.57
CA MET A 284 17.65 9.16 3.73
C MET A 284 17.60 8.26 4.99
N ILE A 285 17.97 6.98 4.89
CA ILE A 285 18.28 6.16 6.07
C ILE A 285 19.37 6.85 6.91
N HIS A 286 20.40 7.39 6.25
CA HIS A 286 21.57 7.97 6.88
C HIS A 286 21.76 9.47 6.66
N HIS A 287 21.11 10.03 5.64
CA HIS A 287 21.27 11.43 5.23
C HIS A 287 19.97 12.23 5.32
N PRO A 288 20.01 13.52 5.70
CA PRO A 288 18.81 14.34 5.83
C PRO A 288 18.19 14.76 4.48
N HIS A 289 18.89 14.52 3.38
CA HIS A 289 18.43 14.87 2.03
C HIS A 289 18.63 13.70 1.08
N PRO A 290 17.67 13.45 0.17
CA PRO A 290 17.80 12.41 -0.85
C PRO A 290 18.77 12.84 -1.96
N THR A 291 19.23 11.87 -2.73
CA THR A 291 19.92 12.14 -3.99
C THR A 291 18.94 12.67 -5.04
N ARG A 292 19.48 13.27 -6.10
CA ARG A 292 18.65 13.74 -7.23
C ARG A 292 18.04 12.57 -8.01
N ALA A 293 18.71 11.43 -8.06
CA ALA A 293 18.20 10.21 -8.68
C ALA A 293 16.97 9.69 -7.95
N GLU A 294 16.99 9.65 -6.62
CA GLU A 294 15.85 9.24 -5.80
C GLU A 294 14.65 10.18 -5.94
N VAL A 295 14.89 11.49 -5.97
CA VAL A 295 13.81 12.47 -6.25
C VAL A 295 13.18 12.23 -7.62
N ALA A 296 14.00 11.95 -8.64
CA ALA A 296 13.51 11.64 -9.98
C ALA A 296 12.76 10.30 -10.01
N ASP A 297 13.18 9.31 -9.24
CA ASP A 297 12.54 8.01 -9.15
C ASP A 297 11.13 8.11 -8.52
N VAL A 298 10.99 8.80 -7.38
CA VAL A 298 9.68 9.06 -6.77
C VAL A 298 8.77 9.82 -7.73
N ALA A 299 9.26 10.86 -8.41
CA ALA A 299 8.50 11.60 -9.40
C ALA A 299 8.04 10.70 -10.55
N ASN A 300 8.92 9.82 -11.07
CA ASN A 300 8.57 8.88 -12.14
C ASN A 300 7.49 7.87 -11.70
N ALA A 301 7.55 7.34 -10.48
CA ALA A 301 6.50 6.47 -9.94
C ALA A 301 5.13 7.17 -9.95
N ILE A 302 5.10 8.46 -9.60
CA ILE A 302 3.89 9.29 -9.64
C ILE A 302 3.43 9.52 -11.08
N TYR A 303 4.33 9.87 -12.01
CA TYR A 303 4.00 10.05 -13.43
C TYR A 303 3.53 8.76 -14.10
N ASP A 304 4.00 7.60 -13.65
CA ASP A 304 3.50 6.31 -14.11
C ASP A 304 2.04 6.06 -13.70
N GLY A 305 1.54 6.78 -12.68
CA GLY A 305 0.18 6.69 -12.17
C GLY A 305 0.02 5.80 -10.95
N ALA A 306 1.04 5.67 -10.10
CA ALA A 306 0.94 4.97 -8.82
C ALA A 306 -0.10 5.63 -7.90
N ASP A 307 -0.82 4.83 -7.11
CA ASP A 307 -1.73 5.31 -6.06
C ASP A 307 -0.96 5.70 -4.81
N ALA A 308 0.07 4.91 -4.49
CA ALA A 308 0.91 5.12 -3.32
C ALA A 308 2.39 4.85 -3.60
N VAL A 309 3.24 5.45 -2.78
CA VAL A 309 4.68 5.19 -2.71
C VAL A 309 5.06 4.81 -1.27
N MET A 310 6.04 3.93 -1.11
CA MET A 310 6.37 3.35 0.20
C MET A 310 7.81 3.66 0.61
N LEU A 311 7.97 4.06 1.87
CA LEU A 311 9.23 4.15 2.60
C LEU A 311 9.44 2.88 3.43
N SER A 312 10.60 2.27 3.32
CA SER A 312 10.99 1.02 4.00
C SER A 312 11.98 1.31 5.14
N GLY A 313 13.27 1.14 4.89
CA GLY A 313 14.33 1.42 5.84
C GLY A 313 14.37 2.87 6.30
N GLU A 314 14.00 3.80 5.43
CA GLU A 314 14.01 5.25 5.66
C GLU A 314 13.19 5.64 6.90
N THR A 315 12.09 4.91 7.15
CA THR A 315 11.23 5.13 8.32
C THR A 315 11.39 4.07 9.41
N ALA A 316 11.72 2.82 9.06
CA ALA A 316 11.81 1.74 10.02
C ALA A 316 13.05 1.84 10.93
N ILE A 317 14.21 2.17 10.35
CA ILE A 317 15.52 2.21 11.02
C ILE A 317 16.30 3.50 10.75
N GLY A 318 15.78 4.37 9.88
CA GLY A 318 16.46 5.59 9.45
C GLY A 318 16.58 6.64 10.57
N THR A 319 17.58 7.48 10.44
CA THR A 319 17.83 8.58 11.36
C THR A 319 16.80 9.72 11.23
N TYR A 320 16.13 9.83 10.09
CA TYR A 320 15.27 10.97 9.73
C TYR A 320 13.87 10.57 9.27
N PRO A 321 13.10 9.73 10.01
CA PRO A 321 11.84 9.14 9.53
C PRO A 321 10.79 10.20 9.16
N GLN A 322 10.57 11.20 10.00
CA GLN A 322 9.64 12.30 9.72
C GLN A 322 10.05 13.09 8.48
N LEU A 323 11.34 13.39 8.34
CA LEU A 323 11.86 14.19 7.22
C LEU A 323 11.75 13.40 5.89
N ALA A 324 11.92 12.08 5.93
CA ALA A 324 11.73 11.20 4.77
C ALA A 324 10.27 11.26 4.27
N VAL A 325 9.29 11.14 5.18
CA VAL A 325 7.86 11.30 4.84
C VAL A 325 7.58 12.70 4.29
N GLN A 326 8.07 13.75 4.95
CA GLN A 326 7.89 15.14 4.50
C GLN A 326 8.50 15.39 3.12
N THR A 327 9.68 14.82 2.86
CA THR A 327 10.36 14.95 1.56
C THR A 327 9.56 14.25 0.47
N MET A 328 9.09 13.03 0.72
CA MET A 328 8.26 12.28 -0.22
C MET A 328 6.94 13.02 -0.51
N ALA A 329 6.31 13.61 0.51
CA ALA A 329 5.10 14.41 0.35
C ALA A 329 5.34 15.65 -0.52
N ARG A 330 6.46 16.34 -0.33
CA ARG A 330 6.84 17.49 -1.17
C ARG A 330 7.11 17.11 -2.62
N ILE A 331 7.75 15.96 -2.87
CA ILE A 331 7.96 15.46 -4.24
C ILE A 331 6.61 15.13 -4.88
N ALA A 332 5.69 14.51 -4.13
CA ALA A 332 4.34 14.20 -4.62
C ALA A 332 3.59 15.49 -5.00
N GLU A 333 3.53 16.46 -4.09
CA GLU A 333 2.87 17.76 -4.36
C GLU A 333 3.46 18.50 -5.57
N ALA A 334 4.77 18.42 -5.79
CA ALA A 334 5.44 19.03 -6.92
C ALA A 334 5.19 18.31 -8.26
N SER A 335 5.03 16.97 -8.22
CA SER A 335 4.90 16.13 -9.42
C SER A 335 3.46 16.02 -9.93
N GLU A 336 2.48 15.99 -9.03
CA GLU A 336 1.07 15.75 -9.37
C GLU A 336 0.48 16.75 -10.40
N PRO A 337 0.78 18.06 -10.38
CA PRO A 337 0.27 18.98 -11.39
C PRO A 337 0.68 18.60 -12.83
N TYR A 338 1.88 18.04 -13.01
CA TYR A 338 2.38 17.58 -14.32
C TYR A 338 1.69 16.28 -14.76
N LEU A 339 1.51 15.34 -13.85
CA LEU A 339 0.70 14.13 -14.12
C LEU A 339 -0.69 14.51 -14.62
N LEU A 340 -1.37 15.44 -13.93
CA LEU A 340 -2.73 15.87 -14.25
C LEU A 340 -2.84 16.70 -15.55
N ALA A 341 -1.75 17.36 -15.97
CA ALA A 341 -1.71 18.09 -17.23
C ALA A 341 -1.56 17.16 -18.44
N GLU A 342 -0.81 16.06 -18.30
CA GLU A 342 -0.51 15.13 -19.39
C GLU A 342 -1.54 14.02 -19.55
N HIS A 343 -2.29 13.70 -18.49
CA HIS A 343 -3.31 12.67 -18.49
C HIS A 343 -4.72 13.30 -18.36
N PRO A 344 -5.31 13.77 -19.47
CA PRO A 344 -6.75 14.07 -19.46
C PRO A 344 -7.48 12.77 -19.11
N VAL A 345 -8.63 12.89 -18.42
CA VAL A 345 -9.47 11.75 -18.02
C VAL A 345 -9.52 10.73 -19.18
N PRO A 346 -9.09 9.47 -18.97
CA PRO A 346 -8.87 8.53 -20.06
C PRO A 346 -10.10 8.36 -20.92
N SER A 347 -9.95 8.49 -22.24
CA SER A 347 -11.03 8.20 -23.18
C SER A 347 -11.40 6.71 -23.11
N ARG A 348 -12.66 6.44 -23.35
CA ARG A 348 -13.31 5.13 -23.33
C ARG A 348 -12.44 4.00 -23.89
N SER A 349 -12.07 3.05 -23.05
CA SER A 349 -11.54 1.75 -23.48
C SER A 349 -12.69 0.73 -23.56
N GLU A 350 -12.65 -0.19 -24.53
CA GLU A 350 -13.69 -1.20 -24.74
C GLU A 350 -13.94 -2.11 -23.51
N LYS A 351 -12.92 -2.33 -22.66
CA LYS A 351 -13.05 -3.07 -21.40
C LYS A 351 -13.87 -2.33 -20.31
N HIS A 352 -14.15 -1.05 -20.49
CA HIS A 352 -14.85 -0.20 -19.51
C HIS A 352 -16.36 -0.03 -19.78
N ALA A 353 -16.93 -0.80 -20.69
CA ALA A 353 -18.36 -0.72 -21.05
C ALA A 353 -19.33 -1.16 -19.92
N ARG A 354 -18.86 -1.19 -18.65
CA ARG A 354 -19.71 -1.43 -17.48
C ARG A 354 -20.27 -0.12 -16.94
N VAL A 355 -21.47 -0.17 -16.35
CA VAL A 355 -22.21 1.03 -15.88
C VAL A 355 -21.41 1.81 -14.83
N SER A 356 -20.86 1.13 -13.79
CA SER A 356 -20.20 1.80 -12.68
C SER A 356 -18.93 2.59 -13.09
N PRO A 357 -17.99 2.06 -13.89
CA PRO A 357 -16.86 2.85 -14.41
C PRO A 357 -17.29 4.04 -15.25
N MET A 358 -18.34 3.90 -16.08
CA MET A 358 -18.84 5.01 -16.90
C MET A 358 -19.44 6.15 -16.07
N ILE A 359 -20.10 5.84 -14.98
CA ILE A 359 -20.61 6.85 -14.03
C ILE A 359 -19.45 7.53 -13.29
N ALA A 360 -18.43 6.77 -12.88
CA ALA A 360 -17.23 7.34 -12.25
C ALA A 360 -16.47 8.28 -13.21
N TYR A 361 -16.35 7.90 -14.50
CA TYR A 361 -15.81 8.75 -15.55
C TYR A 361 -16.63 10.04 -15.71
N ALA A 362 -17.97 9.90 -15.85
CA ALA A 362 -18.86 11.04 -15.99
C ALA A 362 -18.76 12.01 -14.80
N ALA A 363 -18.64 11.49 -13.58
CA ALA A 363 -18.47 12.30 -12.38
C ALA A 363 -17.14 13.08 -12.42
N ALA A 364 -16.03 12.43 -12.79
CA ALA A 364 -14.73 13.07 -12.91
C ALA A 364 -14.75 14.17 -13.99
N ALA A 365 -15.26 13.86 -15.19
CA ALA A 365 -15.35 14.81 -16.30
C ALA A 365 -16.27 16.00 -15.98
N THR A 366 -17.40 15.75 -15.33
CA THR A 366 -18.34 16.81 -14.91
C THR A 366 -17.69 17.72 -13.87
N ALA A 367 -17.00 17.13 -12.88
CA ALA A 367 -16.34 17.91 -11.84
C ALA A 367 -15.24 18.83 -12.40
N GLU A 368 -14.48 18.36 -13.40
CA GLU A 368 -13.49 19.19 -14.09
C GLU A 368 -14.14 20.30 -14.90
N SER A 369 -15.19 19.99 -15.66
CA SER A 369 -15.87 20.96 -16.54
C SER A 369 -16.57 22.09 -15.78
N LEU A 370 -17.03 21.79 -14.55
CA LEU A 370 -17.71 22.75 -13.68
C LEU A 370 -16.76 23.42 -12.67
N GLU A 371 -15.46 23.11 -12.71
CA GLU A 371 -14.50 23.54 -11.69
C GLU A 371 -15.02 23.28 -10.27
N ALA A 372 -15.67 22.11 -10.09
CA ALA A 372 -16.28 21.74 -8.83
C ALA A 372 -15.24 21.71 -7.69
N ARG A 373 -15.68 21.97 -6.47
CA ARG A 373 -14.81 21.91 -5.28
C ARG A 373 -14.32 20.47 -4.99
N GLY A 374 -15.12 19.47 -5.35
CA GLY A 374 -14.79 18.06 -5.19
C GLY A 374 -15.88 17.12 -5.68
N ILE A 375 -15.57 15.82 -5.64
CA ILE A 375 -16.49 14.73 -5.92
C ILE A 375 -16.81 14.03 -4.60
N VAL A 376 -18.08 14.01 -4.21
CA VAL A 376 -18.54 13.32 -3.00
C VAL A 376 -19.08 11.94 -3.35
N THR A 377 -18.52 10.91 -2.71
CA THR A 377 -18.83 9.52 -3.01
C THR A 377 -19.31 8.79 -1.72
N PRO A 378 -20.62 8.84 -1.41
CA PRO A 378 -21.17 7.98 -0.38
C PRO A 378 -20.93 6.51 -0.72
N THR A 379 -20.37 5.75 0.23
CA THR A 379 -19.98 4.36 -0.06
C THR A 379 -20.12 3.46 1.18
N LEU A 380 -20.48 2.18 0.96
CA LEU A 380 -20.47 1.16 2.00
C LEU A 380 -19.23 0.28 1.95
N THR A 381 -18.66 0.07 0.77
CA THR A 381 -17.56 -0.88 0.53
C THR A 381 -16.29 -0.22 -0.03
N GLY A 382 -16.31 1.10 -0.25
CA GLY A 382 -15.17 1.79 -0.88
C GLY A 382 -15.09 1.67 -2.40
N ARG A 383 -15.97 0.90 -3.07
CA ARG A 383 -15.87 0.64 -4.51
C ARG A 383 -16.00 1.90 -5.38
N THR A 384 -16.99 2.75 -5.11
CA THR A 384 -17.22 3.96 -5.92
C THR A 384 -16.04 4.94 -5.87
N PRO A 385 -15.50 5.33 -4.68
CA PRO A 385 -14.33 6.20 -4.64
C PRO A 385 -13.08 5.58 -5.28
N ARG A 386 -12.87 4.26 -5.20
CA ARG A 386 -11.78 3.57 -5.94
C ARG A 386 -11.93 3.75 -7.46
N LEU A 387 -13.14 3.57 -7.99
CA LEU A 387 -13.41 3.78 -9.42
C LEU A 387 -13.18 5.23 -9.86
N VAL A 388 -13.64 6.22 -9.07
CA VAL A 388 -13.42 7.64 -9.37
C VAL A 388 -11.94 8.00 -9.28
N SER A 389 -11.21 7.48 -8.29
CA SER A 389 -9.78 7.67 -8.10
C SER A 389 -8.95 7.24 -9.31
N ALA A 390 -9.30 6.11 -9.93
CA ALA A 390 -8.59 5.59 -11.09
C ALA A 390 -8.66 6.50 -12.34
N PHE A 391 -9.64 7.41 -12.39
CA PHE A 391 -9.72 8.44 -13.44
C PHE A 391 -8.90 9.70 -13.12
N ARG A 392 -8.21 9.75 -11.98
CA ARG A 392 -7.30 10.85 -11.60
C ARG A 392 -7.92 12.25 -11.75
N PRO A 393 -9.12 12.53 -11.18
CA PRO A 393 -9.73 13.84 -11.33
C PRO A 393 -8.86 14.95 -10.73
N LYS A 394 -8.90 16.14 -11.33
CA LYS A 394 -8.16 17.32 -10.83
C LYS A 394 -8.67 17.83 -9.49
N VAL A 395 -9.88 17.44 -9.10
CA VAL A 395 -10.50 17.81 -7.83
C VAL A 395 -10.40 16.66 -6.80
N PRO A 396 -10.42 16.95 -5.50
CA PRO A 396 -10.39 15.92 -4.46
C PRO A 396 -11.64 15.04 -4.49
N ILE A 397 -11.49 13.80 -4.01
CA ILE A 397 -12.58 12.83 -3.85
C ILE A 397 -12.85 12.68 -2.35
N PHE A 398 -14.07 13.02 -1.93
CA PHE A 398 -14.51 12.89 -0.55
C PHE A 398 -15.40 11.65 -0.43
N ALA A 399 -14.85 10.59 0.17
CA ALA A 399 -15.58 9.35 0.41
C ALA A 399 -16.29 9.43 1.77
N VAL A 400 -17.61 9.33 1.77
CA VAL A 400 -18.40 9.31 3.00
C VAL A 400 -18.84 7.89 3.29
N THR A 401 -18.37 7.30 4.38
CA THR A 401 -18.67 5.92 4.77
C THR A 401 -19.17 5.84 6.21
N SER A 402 -19.94 4.79 6.53
CA SER A 402 -20.46 4.56 7.89
C SER A 402 -19.52 3.73 8.76
N THR A 403 -18.41 3.24 8.22
CA THR A 403 -17.45 2.40 8.95
C THR A 403 -16.04 2.96 8.83
N GLU A 404 -15.33 3.00 9.95
CA GLU A 404 -13.93 3.41 10.00
C GLU A 404 -13.03 2.46 9.20
N GLU A 405 -13.34 1.17 9.19
CA GLU A 405 -12.62 0.16 8.42
C GLU A 405 -12.55 0.52 6.94
N VAL A 406 -13.70 0.83 6.32
CA VAL A 406 -13.73 1.26 4.92
C VAL A 406 -12.99 2.58 4.72
N ALA A 407 -13.09 3.51 5.68
CA ALA A 407 -12.34 4.77 5.62
C ALA A 407 -10.82 4.53 5.63
N ARG A 408 -10.33 3.62 6.50
CA ARG A 408 -8.91 3.26 6.57
C ARG A 408 -8.42 2.56 5.31
N LYS A 409 -9.20 1.68 4.71
CA LYS A 409 -8.86 1.05 3.43
C LYS A 409 -8.77 2.06 2.28
N LEU A 410 -9.62 3.06 2.29
CA LEU A 410 -9.61 4.12 1.29
C LEU A 410 -8.41 5.06 1.41
N SER A 411 -7.65 5.01 2.52
CA SER A 411 -6.42 5.77 2.66
C SER A 411 -5.31 5.33 1.66
N LEU A 412 -5.44 4.16 1.02
CA LEU A 412 -4.56 3.71 -0.06
C LEU A 412 -4.91 4.33 -1.42
N CYS A 413 -6.14 4.82 -1.61
CA CYS A 413 -6.62 5.26 -2.92
C CYS A 413 -6.17 6.70 -3.22
N TRP A 414 -5.57 6.91 -4.39
CA TRP A 414 -5.11 8.22 -4.85
C TRP A 414 -6.21 9.28 -4.80
N GLY A 415 -5.91 10.44 -4.22
CA GLY A 415 -6.81 11.60 -4.18
C GLY A 415 -8.04 11.44 -3.28
N VAL A 416 -8.25 10.27 -2.66
CA VAL A 416 -9.40 10.03 -1.79
C VAL A 416 -9.11 10.55 -0.38
N ARG A 417 -10.07 11.33 0.17
CA ARG A 417 -10.17 11.66 1.60
C ARG A 417 -11.42 11.00 2.13
N ALA A 418 -11.26 9.98 2.96
CA ALA A 418 -12.38 9.29 3.56
C ALA A 418 -12.75 9.96 4.90
N ILE A 419 -14.05 10.10 5.12
CA ILE A 419 -14.63 10.60 6.37
C ILE A 419 -15.74 9.68 6.83
N CYS A 420 -15.89 9.54 8.13
CA CYS A 420 -17.02 8.81 8.70
C CYS A 420 -18.26 9.69 8.72
N GLY A 421 -19.39 9.13 8.29
CA GLY A 421 -20.68 9.84 8.25
C GLY A 421 -21.86 8.88 8.16
N LYS A 422 -23.05 9.38 8.41
CA LYS A 422 -24.27 8.57 8.31
C LYS A 422 -24.56 8.27 6.83
N ASN A 423 -24.35 7.03 6.43
CA ASN A 423 -24.66 6.56 5.07
C ASN A 423 -25.81 5.56 5.08
N GLN A 424 -26.95 5.95 5.70
CA GLN A 424 -28.15 5.11 5.86
C GLN A 424 -29.40 5.87 5.43
N GLY A 425 -30.40 5.15 4.90
CA GLY A 425 -31.67 5.70 4.47
C GLY A 425 -31.91 5.61 2.97
N ASN A 426 -32.86 6.37 2.46
CA ASN A 426 -33.12 6.50 1.03
C ASN A 426 -32.08 7.40 0.34
N PRO A 427 -32.02 7.43 -1.00
CA PRO A 427 -31.02 8.23 -1.74
C PRO A 427 -30.97 9.71 -1.35
N ALA A 428 -32.12 10.34 -1.06
CA ALA A 428 -32.17 11.74 -0.66
C ALA A 428 -31.56 11.96 0.74
N GLN A 429 -31.79 11.03 1.66
CA GLN A 429 -31.20 11.07 3.00
C GLN A 429 -29.68 10.84 2.96
N VAL A 430 -29.21 9.89 2.14
CA VAL A 430 -27.77 9.65 1.92
C VAL A 430 -27.11 10.89 1.35
N LEU A 431 -27.75 11.53 0.38
CA LEU A 431 -27.24 12.76 -0.24
C LEU A 431 -27.11 13.88 0.81
N SER A 432 -28.20 14.17 1.54
CA SER A 432 -28.22 15.22 2.55
C SER A 432 -27.23 14.96 3.70
N SER A 433 -27.15 13.71 4.20
CA SER A 433 -26.19 13.37 5.24
C SER A 433 -24.73 13.44 4.79
N SER A 434 -24.46 13.09 3.53
CA SER A 434 -23.09 13.19 2.96
C SER A 434 -22.69 14.64 2.70
N GLN A 435 -23.63 15.48 2.28
CA GLN A 435 -23.43 16.92 2.18
C GLN A 435 -23.11 17.53 3.53
N GLN A 436 -23.86 17.17 4.57
CA GLN A 436 -23.59 17.66 5.92
C GLN A 436 -22.22 17.18 6.43
N ALA A 437 -21.84 15.91 6.17
CA ALA A 437 -20.56 15.36 6.61
C ALA A 437 -19.34 16.12 6.00
N VAL A 438 -19.40 16.50 4.72
CA VAL A 438 -18.31 17.27 4.10
C VAL A 438 -18.25 18.72 4.58
N LEU A 439 -19.40 19.30 4.99
CA LEU A 439 -19.43 20.63 5.62
C LEU A 439 -18.86 20.57 7.05
N ASP A 440 -19.29 19.61 7.86
CA ASP A 440 -18.83 19.42 9.24
C ASP A 440 -17.34 19.15 9.32
N ALA A 441 -16.80 18.45 8.32
CA ALA A 441 -15.36 18.20 8.16
C ALA A 441 -14.58 19.38 7.54
N TYR A 442 -15.22 20.52 7.30
CA TYR A 442 -14.61 21.71 6.66
C TYR A 442 -13.91 21.44 5.32
N LEU A 443 -14.39 20.43 4.59
CA LEU A 443 -13.84 20.09 3.27
C LEU A 443 -14.47 20.89 2.13
N MET A 444 -15.67 21.40 2.38
CA MET A 444 -16.43 22.29 1.49
C MET A 444 -17.09 23.41 2.30
N ASN A 445 -17.45 24.50 1.59
CA ASN A 445 -18.20 25.61 2.16
C ASN A 445 -19.59 25.68 1.54
N PRO A 446 -20.58 26.31 2.23
CA PRO A 446 -21.84 26.67 1.60
C PRO A 446 -21.60 27.53 0.34
N GLY A 447 -22.24 27.18 -0.78
CA GLY A 447 -22.05 27.83 -2.08
C GLY A 447 -21.06 27.12 -3.01
N ASP A 448 -20.25 26.17 -2.52
CA ASP A 448 -19.38 25.36 -3.38
C ASP A 448 -20.20 24.43 -4.28
N ILE A 449 -19.73 24.22 -5.50
CA ILE A 449 -20.29 23.20 -6.40
C ILE A 449 -19.64 21.86 -6.10
N ALA A 450 -20.45 20.81 -5.93
CA ALA A 450 -20.01 19.44 -5.72
C ALA A 450 -20.68 18.45 -6.68
N VAL A 451 -19.93 17.45 -7.10
CA VAL A 451 -20.47 16.33 -7.89
C VAL A 451 -20.65 15.14 -6.96
N PHE A 452 -21.87 14.62 -6.88
CA PHE A 452 -22.18 13.45 -6.07
C PHE A 452 -22.37 12.21 -6.94
N THR A 453 -21.79 11.07 -6.52
CA THR A 453 -22.07 9.77 -7.14
C THR A 453 -22.80 8.88 -6.15
N LEU A 454 -23.97 8.39 -6.53
CA LEU A 454 -24.78 7.49 -5.72
C LEU A 454 -24.87 6.12 -6.38
N GLY A 455 -24.67 5.05 -5.60
CA GLY A 455 -24.96 3.68 -5.98
C GLY A 455 -26.28 3.20 -5.39
N ASP A 456 -27.03 2.36 -6.10
CA ASP A 456 -28.24 1.74 -5.54
C ASP A 456 -27.84 0.63 -4.56
N ARG A 457 -28.42 0.67 -3.34
CA ARG A 457 -28.21 -0.31 -2.27
C ARG A 457 -28.78 -1.70 -2.55
N ARG A 458 -29.61 -1.86 -3.60
CA ARG A 458 -30.28 -3.13 -3.90
C ARG A 458 -29.35 -4.24 -4.41
N THR A 459 -28.06 -3.99 -4.45
CA THR A 459 -27.02 -4.95 -4.90
C THR A 459 -25.98 -5.24 -3.84
N SER A 460 -26.38 -5.37 -2.54
CA SER A 460 -25.53 -6.03 -1.58
C SER A 460 -25.41 -7.53 -1.92
N PRO A 461 -24.27 -8.20 -1.66
CA PRO A 461 -24.12 -9.64 -1.90
C PRO A 461 -25.22 -10.48 -1.23
N GLU A 462 -25.80 -10.01 -0.12
CA GLU A 462 -26.93 -10.64 0.55
C GLU A 462 -28.25 -10.61 -0.27
N ALA A 463 -28.40 -9.63 -1.18
CA ALA A 463 -29.54 -9.58 -2.09
C ALA A 463 -29.39 -10.47 -3.31
N SER A 464 -28.18 -10.95 -3.64
CA SER A 464 -27.94 -11.83 -4.79
C SER A 464 -28.36 -13.28 -4.55
N ASN A 465 -28.59 -13.71 -3.31
CA ASN A 465 -29.07 -15.04 -2.97
C ASN A 465 -30.61 -15.22 -3.01
N LEU A 466 -31.34 -14.14 -3.30
CA LEU A 466 -32.80 -14.16 -3.43
C LEU A 466 -33.20 -13.73 -4.85
N ALA A 467 -33.32 -14.70 -5.73
CA ALA A 467 -34.00 -14.68 -7.03
C ALA A 467 -33.12 -14.93 -8.27
N VAL A 468 -33.02 -16.20 -8.60
CA VAL A 468 -32.87 -16.63 -9.99
C VAL A 468 -34.11 -16.15 -10.75
N GLY A 469 -33.98 -15.06 -11.54
CA GLY A 469 -35.03 -14.67 -12.49
C GLY A 469 -35.42 -13.21 -12.63
N SER A 470 -34.92 -12.27 -11.84
CA SER A 470 -35.19 -10.85 -12.07
C SER A 470 -33.90 -10.07 -12.35
N SER A 471 -33.81 -9.47 -13.53
CA SER A 471 -32.77 -8.50 -13.91
C SER A 471 -33.00 -7.21 -13.08
N GLN A 472 -32.46 -7.19 -11.84
CA GLN A 472 -32.45 -5.96 -11.04
C GLN A 472 -31.42 -5.01 -11.65
N ARG A 473 -31.89 -3.93 -12.24
CA ARG A 473 -31.03 -2.86 -12.76
C ARG A 473 -30.40 -2.12 -11.59
N ILE A 474 -29.09 -2.15 -11.51
CA ILE A 474 -28.32 -1.26 -10.61
C ILE A 474 -28.49 0.15 -11.16
N VAL A 475 -29.09 1.03 -10.39
CA VAL A 475 -29.19 2.46 -10.76
C VAL A 475 -28.03 3.18 -10.09
N HIS A 476 -27.08 3.63 -10.90
CA HIS A 476 -26.07 4.59 -10.49
C HIS A 476 -26.48 5.96 -11.00
N ALA A 477 -26.28 7.00 -10.19
CA ALA A 477 -26.57 8.37 -10.59
C ALA A 477 -25.36 9.26 -10.31
N THR A 478 -25.09 10.17 -11.24
CA THR A 478 -24.23 11.34 -10.98
C THR A 478 -25.15 12.55 -10.86
N ILE A 479 -25.01 13.27 -9.74
CA ILE A 479 -25.84 14.43 -9.41
C ILE A 479 -24.91 15.61 -9.17
N VAL A 480 -25.21 16.75 -9.78
CA VAL A 480 -24.50 18.00 -9.53
C VAL A 480 -25.36 18.83 -8.58
N LEU A 481 -24.76 19.28 -7.47
CA LEU A 481 -25.43 20.09 -6.48
C LEU A 481 -24.57 21.28 -6.08
N GLU A 482 -25.23 22.40 -5.84
CA GLU A 482 -24.68 23.46 -4.98
C GLU A 482 -24.78 22.99 -3.52
N VAL A 483 -23.68 23.10 -2.78
CA VAL A 483 -23.65 22.72 -1.36
C VAL A 483 -24.38 23.78 -0.55
N VAL A 484 -25.51 23.42 0.05
CA VAL A 484 -26.33 24.34 0.84
C VAL A 484 -26.29 23.92 2.30
N GLN A 485 -26.13 24.90 3.20
CA GLN A 485 -26.23 24.63 4.62
C GLN A 485 -27.67 24.14 4.95
N VAL A 486 -27.82 22.91 5.42
CA VAL A 486 -29.12 22.38 5.84
C VAL A 486 -29.57 23.14 7.07
N LYS A 487 -30.66 23.93 6.95
CA LYS A 487 -31.29 24.60 8.09
C LYS A 487 -31.92 23.56 9.00
N GLY A 488 -31.40 23.40 10.20
CA GLY A 488 -32.08 22.80 11.33
C GLY A 488 -31.54 21.46 11.80
N THR A 489 -30.84 21.49 12.80
CA THR A 489 -31.09 21.15 14.21
C THR A 489 -29.89 21.71 15.01
N PRO A 490 -30.10 22.38 16.15
CA PRO A 490 -28.98 22.83 16.97
C PRO A 490 -28.26 21.60 17.51
N SER A 491 -26.94 21.51 17.28
CA SER A 491 -26.10 20.57 17.97
C SER A 491 -26.21 20.84 19.47
N ALA A 492 -26.71 19.88 20.21
CA ALA A 492 -26.67 19.93 21.67
C ALA A 492 -25.19 19.82 22.10
N GLY A 493 -24.72 20.86 22.77
CA GLY A 493 -23.64 20.79 23.74
C GLY A 493 -22.23 21.13 23.30
N ALA A 494 -21.93 22.40 23.33
CA ALA A 494 -20.67 22.90 23.90
C ALA A 494 -20.97 24.27 24.48
N HIS A 495 -21.38 24.30 25.76
CA HIS A 495 -21.37 25.49 26.57
C HIS A 495 -19.89 25.87 26.82
N CYS A 496 -19.46 26.99 26.30
CA CYS A 496 -18.39 27.77 26.85
C CYS A 496 -19.01 29.08 27.27
N ASP A 497 -19.45 29.17 28.54
CA ASP A 497 -19.75 30.42 29.22
C ASP A 497 -18.45 31.19 29.38
N THR A 498 -18.35 32.33 28.77
CA THR A 498 -17.51 33.43 29.24
C THR A 498 -18.28 34.72 29.05
N ASN A 499 -19.04 35.09 30.07
CA ASN A 499 -19.38 36.46 30.38
C ASN A 499 -18.12 37.14 30.90
N GLU A 500 -17.53 38.03 30.12
CA GLU A 500 -16.78 39.19 30.62
C GLU A 500 -16.97 40.33 29.63
N GLU A 501 -17.60 41.40 30.14
CA GLU A 501 -17.77 42.68 29.49
C GLU A 501 -16.39 43.38 29.29
N PRO A 502 -16.20 44.15 28.23
CA PRO A 502 -14.98 44.92 28.07
C PRO A 502 -15.11 46.25 28.84
N SER A 503 -14.33 46.41 29.92
CA SER A 503 -14.09 47.70 30.55
C SER A 503 -13.15 48.54 29.66
N SER A 504 -13.61 49.74 29.45
CA SER A 504 -12.89 50.87 28.84
C SER A 504 -11.47 51.09 29.39
N CYS A 505 -10.50 51.22 28.48
CA CYS A 505 -9.29 51.99 28.79
C CYS A 505 -8.93 52.91 27.62
N GLN A 506 -8.77 54.16 28.00
CA GLN A 506 -8.45 55.31 27.21
C GLN A 506 -6.99 55.27 26.68
N GLU A 507 -6.82 56.03 25.64
CA GLU A 507 -5.61 56.49 24.98
C GLU A 507 -4.42 56.83 25.89
N SER A 508 -3.22 56.42 25.48
CA SER A 508 -2.03 57.29 25.54
C SER A 508 -1.02 56.78 24.54
N GLY A 509 -0.71 57.63 23.54
CA GLY A 509 0.34 57.41 22.57
C GLY A 509 1.72 57.48 23.21
N VAL A 510 2.66 56.83 22.56
CA VAL A 510 4.03 57.33 22.31
C VAL A 510 4.66 56.45 21.21
N THR A 511 5.17 57.14 20.21
CA THR A 511 6.09 56.78 19.14
C THR A 511 7.38 56.13 19.67
N CYS A 512 7.84 55.06 19.08
CA CYS A 512 9.11 54.84 18.38
C CYS A 512 9.13 53.48 17.73
#